data_114df2e992e2e7b1d8037a7df5362957
#
_entry.id   114df2e992e2e7b1d8037a7df5362957
#
_cell.length_a   1.000
_cell.length_b   1.000
_cell.length_c   1.000
_cell.angle_alpha   90.00
_cell.angle_beta   90.00
_cell.angle_gamma   90.00
#
_symmetry.space_group_name_H-M   'P 1'
#
loop_
_entity.id
_entity.type
_entity.pdbx_description
1 polymer ?
#
loop_
_entity_poly.entity_id
_entity_poly.type
_entity_poly.pdbx_seq_one_letter_code
_entity_poly.pdbx_strand_id
1 'polypeptide(L)'
;MTPGTAERPQMPVEDFEDLAGVAPEGVRLELVDGRVRTKDPLSVEDFEELERRAPETVRLEYINGKLEVKAVPDGNHREIFVWLQEQCMQHRPDLRVYGESGVKAEAYRNGRARADGAVARKGHFKGHGEWSASEGILMAVEITSHDRDTDRRDRVDKPVGYAAVDIPVYLLIDRDNDTVVVHSEPEDGRYRQIASHPWGTPVELPAPLAFTLDTEELKDYAD
;
A
#
# COMPACT_ATOMS: atom_id res chain seq x y z
N MET A 1 -0.43 12.64 33.51
CA MET A 1 0.55 12.66 32.40
C MET A 1 0.68 11.26 31.91
N THR A 2 0.03 10.95 30.81
CA THR A 2 0.19 9.67 30.10
C THR A 2 1.58 9.69 29.46
N PRO A 3 2.41 8.66 29.61
CA PRO A 3 3.68 8.59 28.90
C PRO A 3 3.35 8.57 27.41
N GLY A 4 3.88 9.54 26.67
CA GLY A 4 3.78 9.54 25.23
C GLY A 4 4.36 8.22 24.70
N THR A 5 3.58 7.49 23.95
CA THR A 5 4.04 6.32 23.21
C THR A 5 5.17 6.82 22.30
N ALA A 6 6.40 6.40 22.58
CA ALA A 6 7.53 6.73 21.71
C ALA A 6 7.19 6.16 20.33
N GLU A 7 7.12 7.01 19.33
CA GLU A 7 6.91 6.59 17.93
C GLU A 7 7.99 5.57 17.58
N ARG A 8 7.58 4.42 17.04
CA ARG A 8 8.55 3.44 16.54
C ARG A 8 9.23 4.04 15.32
N PRO A 9 10.56 3.96 15.22
CA PRO A 9 11.25 4.39 14.00
C PRO A 9 10.79 3.53 12.81
N GLN A 10 10.75 4.11 11.60
CA GLN A 10 10.41 3.39 10.36
C GLN A 10 11.33 2.18 10.14
N MET A 11 12.60 2.30 10.55
CA MET A 11 13.58 1.23 10.48
C MET A 11 14.60 1.34 11.62
N PRO A 12 15.27 0.24 12.00
CA PRO A 12 16.45 0.26 12.86
C PRO A 12 17.57 1.08 12.24
N VAL A 13 18.47 1.60 13.11
CA VAL A 13 19.64 2.38 12.65
C VAL A 13 20.56 1.53 11.78
N GLU A 14 20.73 0.27 12.11
CA GLU A 14 21.54 -0.68 11.37
C GLU A 14 21.04 -0.85 9.93
N ASP A 15 19.74 -1.04 9.74
CA ASP A 15 19.12 -1.15 8.41
C ASP A 15 19.26 0.16 7.62
N PHE A 16 19.21 1.32 8.29
CA PHE A 16 19.46 2.61 7.67
C PHE A 16 20.92 2.74 7.21
N GLU A 17 21.89 2.33 8.05
CA GLU A 17 23.32 2.38 7.68
C GLU A 17 23.60 1.48 6.47
N ASP A 18 23.01 0.29 6.43
CA ASP A 18 23.12 -0.64 5.31
C ASP A 18 22.50 -0.04 4.03
N LEU A 19 21.29 0.54 4.14
CA LEU A 19 20.61 1.21 3.03
C LEU A 19 21.43 2.41 2.50
N ALA A 20 21.96 3.24 3.41
CA ALA A 20 22.78 4.39 3.04
C ALA A 20 24.09 3.99 2.39
N GLY A 21 24.67 2.84 2.82
CA GLY A 21 25.91 2.29 2.25
C GLY A 21 25.75 1.79 0.81
N VAL A 22 24.53 1.45 0.37
CA VAL A 22 24.25 0.97 -0.99
C VAL A 22 23.60 2.02 -1.88
N ALA A 23 23.39 3.24 -1.36
CA ALA A 23 22.77 4.32 -2.13
C ALA A 23 23.54 4.62 -3.42
N PRO A 24 22.84 4.90 -4.53
CA PRO A 24 23.47 5.31 -5.78
C PRO A 24 24.32 6.58 -5.62
N GLU A 25 25.30 6.77 -6.50
CA GLU A 25 26.11 7.98 -6.51
C GLU A 25 25.20 9.23 -6.65
N GLY A 26 25.36 10.19 -5.76
CA GLY A 26 24.54 11.40 -5.71
C GLY A 26 23.30 11.30 -4.83
N VAL A 27 22.83 10.11 -4.45
CA VAL A 27 21.73 9.93 -3.53
C VAL A 27 22.23 10.01 -2.08
N ARG A 28 21.73 11.00 -1.34
CA ARG A 28 22.10 11.21 0.06
C ARG A 28 20.90 10.98 0.95
N LEU A 29 21.01 10.02 1.87
CA LEU A 29 19.96 9.68 2.83
C LEU A 29 20.25 10.29 4.20
N GLU A 30 19.21 10.59 4.94
CA GLU A 30 19.24 11.02 6.34
C GLU A 30 18.20 10.24 7.12
N LEU A 31 18.52 9.89 8.36
CA LEU A 31 17.56 9.38 9.33
C LEU A 31 17.22 10.51 10.30
N VAL A 32 16.01 11.04 10.20
CA VAL A 32 15.53 12.16 11.03
C VAL A 32 14.28 11.71 11.78
N ASP A 33 14.33 11.74 13.10
CA ASP A 33 13.23 11.28 13.97
C ASP A 33 12.75 9.86 13.62
N GLY A 34 13.71 8.96 13.30
CA GLY A 34 13.42 7.57 12.94
C GLY A 34 12.89 7.38 11.52
N ARG A 35 12.89 8.42 10.67
CA ARG A 35 12.40 8.40 9.29
C ARG A 35 13.51 8.61 8.29
N VAL A 36 13.49 7.82 7.23
CA VAL A 36 14.41 7.99 6.11
C VAL A 36 13.95 9.13 5.23
N ARG A 37 14.88 10.00 4.87
CA ARG A 37 14.65 11.12 3.95
C ARG A 37 15.79 11.23 2.95
N THR A 38 15.50 11.79 1.79
CA THR A 38 16.51 12.21 0.83
C THR A 38 16.82 13.69 1.00
N LYS A 39 18.09 14.06 0.95
CA LYS A 39 18.53 15.49 1.00
C LYS A 39 18.11 16.27 -0.23
N ASP A 40 18.17 15.59 -1.38
CA ASP A 40 17.88 16.18 -2.68
C ASP A 40 16.68 15.42 -3.29
N PRO A 41 15.96 16.01 -4.24
CA PRO A 41 14.91 15.32 -4.98
C PRO A 41 15.47 14.04 -5.62
N LEU A 42 14.79 12.93 -5.39
CA LEU A 42 15.14 11.61 -5.93
C LEU A 42 14.51 11.46 -7.31
N SER A 43 15.28 11.00 -8.29
CA SER A 43 14.71 10.56 -9.56
C SER A 43 14.09 9.16 -9.42
N VAL A 44 13.23 8.78 -10.36
CA VAL A 44 12.65 7.43 -10.36
C VAL A 44 13.72 6.38 -10.61
N GLU A 45 14.66 6.67 -11.48
CA GLU A 45 15.80 5.82 -11.82
C GLU A 45 16.67 5.57 -10.58
N ASP A 46 17.00 6.62 -9.82
CA ASP A 46 17.77 6.51 -8.58
C ASP A 46 16.99 5.77 -7.50
N PHE A 47 15.66 5.97 -7.42
CA PHE A 47 14.80 5.21 -6.51
C PHE A 47 14.82 3.71 -6.86
N GLU A 48 14.59 3.35 -8.13
CA GLU A 48 14.59 1.94 -8.56
C GLU A 48 15.96 1.28 -8.37
N GLU A 49 17.05 2.05 -8.51
CA GLU A 49 18.41 1.60 -8.24
C GLU A 49 18.65 1.40 -6.74
N LEU A 50 18.22 2.35 -5.90
CA LEU A 50 18.32 2.26 -4.45
C LEU A 50 17.53 1.06 -3.93
N GLU A 51 16.28 0.89 -4.39
CA GLU A 51 15.39 -0.19 -4.00
C GLU A 51 15.97 -1.56 -4.38
N ARG A 52 16.55 -1.69 -5.58
CA ARG A 52 17.21 -2.93 -6.03
C ARG A 52 18.43 -3.31 -5.20
N ARG A 53 19.11 -2.34 -4.60
CA ARG A 53 20.29 -2.54 -3.75
C ARG A 53 19.94 -2.63 -2.26
N ALA A 54 18.72 -2.24 -1.89
CA ALA A 54 18.28 -2.22 -0.50
C ALA A 54 18.40 -3.60 0.14
N PRO A 55 18.68 -3.68 1.45
CA PRO A 55 18.64 -4.93 2.18
C PRO A 55 17.27 -5.62 2.04
N GLU A 56 17.24 -6.94 2.04
CA GLU A 56 15.99 -7.72 1.91
C GLU A 56 14.96 -7.41 3.02
N THR A 57 15.42 -6.88 4.14
CA THR A 57 14.58 -6.46 5.27
C THR A 57 13.90 -5.11 5.04
N VAL A 58 14.33 -4.35 4.03
CA VAL A 58 13.84 -2.99 3.74
C VAL A 58 13.01 -3.01 2.47
N ARG A 59 11.80 -2.48 2.55
CA ARG A 59 10.93 -2.27 1.39
C ARG A 59 10.66 -0.78 1.23
N LEU A 60 10.96 -0.26 0.05
CA LEU A 60 10.85 1.16 -0.26
C LEU A 60 9.65 1.45 -1.15
N GLU A 61 9.08 2.63 -0.97
CA GLU A 61 8.06 3.22 -1.82
C GLU A 61 8.48 4.64 -2.22
N TYR A 62 8.03 5.10 -3.38
CA TYR A 62 8.24 6.46 -3.84
C TYR A 62 6.88 7.10 -4.13
N ILE A 63 6.39 7.89 -3.18
CA ILE A 63 5.03 8.44 -3.19
C ILE A 63 5.11 9.95 -3.02
N ASN A 64 4.42 10.68 -3.88
CA ASN A 64 4.43 12.15 -3.85
C ASN A 64 5.84 12.77 -3.93
N GLY A 65 6.78 12.13 -4.62
CA GLY A 65 8.16 12.58 -4.69
C GLY A 65 8.95 12.38 -3.40
N LYS A 66 8.49 11.49 -2.51
CA LYS A 66 9.16 11.17 -1.24
C LYS A 66 9.51 9.70 -1.18
N LEU A 67 10.65 9.43 -0.60
CA LEU A 67 11.05 8.08 -0.19
C LEU A 67 10.32 7.72 1.10
N GLU A 68 9.63 6.58 1.08
CA GLU A 68 8.93 6.02 2.22
C GLU A 68 9.41 4.59 2.46
N VAL A 69 9.38 4.15 3.71
CA VAL A 69 9.68 2.77 4.10
C VAL A 69 8.38 2.07 4.45
N LYS A 70 8.13 0.93 3.81
CA LYS A 70 6.96 0.12 4.11
C LYS A 70 7.21 -0.70 5.38
N ALA A 71 6.27 -0.61 6.34
CA ALA A 71 6.32 -1.39 7.56
C ALA A 71 6.19 -2.89 7.27
N VAL A 72 6.83 -3.71 8.11
CA VAL A 72 6.67 -5.16 8.06
C VAL A 72 5.28 -5.53 8.60
N PRO A 73 4.47 -6.32 7.87
CA PRO A 73 3.15 -6.74 8.32
C PRO A 73 3.20 -7.53 9.64
N ASP A 74 2.32 -7.21 10.58
CA ASP A 74 2.10 -8.00 11.80
C ASP A 74 1.20 -9.22 11.55
N GLY A 75 0.86 -9.96 12.61
CA GLY A 75 0.01 -11.15 12.53
C GLY A 75 -1.40 -10.83 12.03
N ASN A 76 -2.07 -9.86 12.64
CA ASN A 76 -3.44 -9.48 12.27
C ASN A 76 -3.52 -8.95 10.84
N HIS A 77 -2.52 -8.17 10.40
CA HIS A 77 -2.45 -7.74 8.99
C HIS A 77 -2.39 -8.92 8.02
N ARG A 78 -1.64 -9.98 8.35
CA ARG A 78 -1.53 -11.18 7.50
C ARG A 78 -2.84 -11.96 7.46
N GLU A 79 -3.52 -12.13 8.60
CA GLU A 79 -4.81 -12.81 8.68
C GLU A 79 -5.88 -12.06 7.88
N ILE A 80 -5.94 -10.72 7.98
CA ILE A 80 -6.83 -9.87 7.18
C ILE A 80 -6.55 -10.05 5.68
N PHE A 81 -5.27 -10.14 5.30
CA PHE A 81 -4.90 -10.38 3.90
C PHE A 81 -5.37 -11.76 3.41
N VAL A 82 -5.22 -12.82 4.24
CA VAL A 82 -5.72 -14.17 3.92
C VAL A 82 -7.24 -14.17 3.81
N TRP A 83 -7.96 -13.55 4.78
CA TRP A 83 -9.40 -13.38 4.71
C TRP A 83 -9.84 -12.76 3.37
N LEU A 84 -9.19 -11.67 2.93
CA LEU A 84 -9.55 -11.03 1.67
C LEU A 84 -9.30 -11.95 0.46
N GLN A 85 -8.22 -12.74 0.49
CA GLN A 85 -7.96 -13.73 -0.57
C GLN A 85 -9.09 -14.77 -0.63
N GLU A 86 -9.55 -15.26 0.51
CA GLU A 86 -10.65 -16.24 0.59
C GLU A 86 -11.96 -15.66 0.07
N GLN A 87 -12.34 -14.45 0.52
CA GLN A 87 -13.52 -13.72 0.02
C GLN A 87 -13.46 -13.56 -1.52
N CYS A 88 -12.33 -13.12 -2.03
CA CYS A 88 -12.15 -12.94 -3.47
C CYS A 88 -12.24 -14.28 -4.23
N MET A 89 -11.63 -15.34 -3.72
CA MET A 89 -11.65 -16.66 -4.37
C MET A 89 -13.04 -17.32 -4.34
N GLN A 90 -13.82 -17.12 -3.28
CA GLN A 90 -15.17 -17.64 -3.17
C GLN A 90 -16.13 -16.99 -4.19
N HIS A 91 -16.05 -15.68 -4.32
CA HIS A 91 -16.99 -14.92 -5.15
C HIS A 91 -16.51 -14.76 -6.60
N ARG A 92 -15.20 -14.66 -6.81
CA ARG A 92 -14.60 -14.41 -8.13
C ARG A 92 -13.39 -15.32 -8.36
N PRO A 93 -13.64 -16.62 -8.64
CA PRO A 93 -12.57 -17.60 -8.86
C PRO A 93 -11.68 -17.31 -10.08
N ASP A 94 -12.09 -16.38 -10.96
CA ASP A 94 -11.32 -15.84 -12.08
C ASP A 94 -10.27 -14.80 -11.67
N LEU A 95 -10.40 -14.24 -10.46
CA LEU A 95 -9.51 -13.21 -9.90
C LEU A 95 -8.54 -13.80 -8.87
N ARG A 96 -7.51 -13.02 -8.54
CA ARG A 96 -6.58 -13.28 -7.43
C ARG A 96 -6.20 -11.98 -6.76
N VAL A 97 -5.98 -12.04 -5.45
CA VAL A 97 -5.31 -11.00 -4.68
C VAL A 97 -3.82 -11.33 -4.66
N TYR A 98 -3.02 -10.51 -5.29
CA TYR A 98 -1.57 -10.64 -5.32
C TYR A 98 -0.98 -9.75 -4.24
N GLY A 99 -0.22 -10.34 -3.31
CA GLY A 99 0.39 -9.61 -2.19
C GLY A 99 1.59 -8.78 -2.60
N GLU A 100 1.87 -7.74 -1.83
CA GLU A 100 3.04 -6.85 -1.97
C GLU A 100 3.35 -6.42 -3.41
N SER A 101 2.31 -6.09 -4.15
CA SER A 101 2.43 -5.77 -5.57
C SER A 101 2.97 -4.36 -5.78
N GLY A 102 4.12 -4.25 -6.43
CA GLY A 102 4.67 -2.98 -6.89
C GLY A 102 3.87 -2.42 -8.07
N VAL A 103 3.29 -1.23 -7.89
CA VAL A 103 2.44 -0.55 -8.87
C VAL A 103 3.07 0.78 -9.24
N LYS A 104 3.19 1.06 -10.54
CA LYS A 104 3.51 2.38 -11.07
C LYS A 104 2.28 3.27 -10.88
N ALA A 105 2.27 4.01 -9.78
CA ALA A 105 1.22 4.96 -9.41
C ALA A 105 1.62 6.39 -9.78
N GLU A 106 0.67 7.34 -9.67
CA GLU A 106 0.95 8.76 -9.91
C GLU A 106 1.54 9.08 -11.29
N ALA A 107 0.71 9.07 -12.34
CA ALA A 107 1.13 9.33 -13.72
C ALA A 107 2.03 10.57 -13.89
N TYR A 108 1.81 11.64 -13.08
CA TYR A 108 2.58 12.88 -13.15
C TYR A 108 3.95 12.81 -12.48
N ARG A 109 4.10 12.05 -11.37
CA ARG A 109 5.36 11.97 -10.58
C ARG A 109 6.05 10.63 -10.69
N ASN A 110 5.54 9.74 -11.53
CA ASN A 110 6.06 8.39 -11.73
C ASN A 110 6.21 7.61 -10.41
N GLY A 111 5.25 7.73 -9.49
CA GLY A 111 5.27 7.09 -8.20
C GLY A 111 5.42 5.56 -8.28
N ARG A 112 5.95 4.99 -7.21
CA ARG A 112 6.17 3.56 -7.02
C ARG A 112 5.55 3.17 -5.69
N ALA A 113 4.31 2.70 -5.71
CA ALA A 113 3.57 2.26 -4.53
C ALA A 113 3.58 0.73 -4.42
N ARG A 114 3.76 0.20 -3.21
CA ARG A 114 3.60 -1.22 -2.92
C ARG A 114 2.27 -1.44 -2.23
N ALA A 115 1.27 -1.84 -3.00
CA ALA A 115 0.00 -2.24 -2.45
C ALA A 115 0.15 -3.50 -1.58
N ASP A 116 -0.52 -3.56 -0.42
CA ASP A 116 -0.62 -4.80 0.35
C ASP A 116 -1.25 -5.90 -0.48
N GLY A 117 -2.22 -5.53 -1.32
CA GLY A 117 -2.82 -6.41 -2.30
C GLY A 117 -3.18 -5.71 -3.61
N ALA A 118 -3.04 -6.41 -4.72
CA ALA A 118 -3.57 -6.01 -6.02
C ALA A 118 -4.48 -7.10 -6.56
N VAL A 119 -5.73 -6.76 -6.84
CA VAL A 119 -6.69 -7.71 -7.44
C VAL A 119 -6.66 -7.59 -8.95
N ALA A 120 -6.40 -8.71 -9.58
CA ALA A 120 -6.34 -8.81 -11.04
C ALA A 120 -6.78 -10.20 -11.50
N ARG A 121 -6.93 -10.40 -12.79
CA ARG A 121 -7.22 -11.73 -13.36
C ARG A 121 -6.09 -12.71 -13.04
N LYS A 122 -6.45 -13.97 -12.84
CA LYS A 122 -5.48 -15.04 -12.62
C LYS A 122 -4.41 -15.05 -13.73
N GLY A 123 -3.14 -14.96 -13.33
CA GLY A 123 -1.99 -14.95 -14.23
C GLY A 123 -1.61 -13.58 -14.80
N HIS A 124 -2.29 -12.51 -14.38
CA HIS A 124 -2.03 -11.14 -14.85
C HIS A 124 -0.56 -10.74 -14.74
N PHE A 125 0.07 -10.95 -13.60
CA PHE A 125 1.46 -10.53 -13.36
C PHE A 125 2.53 -11.48 -13.92
N LYS A 126 2.14 -12.51 -14.67
CA LYS A 126 3.11 -13.42 -15.27
C LYS A 126 4.02 -12.69 -16.27
N GLY A 127 5.32 -12.68 -15.97
CA GLY A 127 6.33 -12.01 -16.80
C GLY A 127 6.49 -10.52 -16.54
N HIS A 128 5.74 -9.96 -15.56
CA HIS A 128 5.99 -8.60 -15.11
C HIS A 128 7.24 -8.55 -14.23
N GLY A 129 7.90 -7.40 -14.21
CA GLY A 129 8.96 -7.11 -13.26
C GLY A 129 8.39 -6.67 -11.91
N GLU A 130 9.24 -6.17 -11.05
CA GLU A 130 8.88 -5.71 -9.71
C GLU A 130 7.82 -4.60 -9.72
N TRP A 131 7.92 -3.67 -10.66
CA TRP A 131 7.02 -2.55 -10.84
C TRP A 131 6.13 -2.75 -12.06
N SER A 132 4.87 -3.04 -11.82
CA SER A 132 3.88 -3.26 -12.87
C SER A 132 3.13 -1.99 -13.22
N ALA A 133 2.73 -1.86 -14.48
CA ALA A 133 1.76 -0.86 -14.89
C ALA A 133 0.38 -1.16 -14.28
N SER A 134 -0.49 -0.14 -14.18
CA SER A 134 -1.80 -0.25 -13.52
C SER A 134 -2.85 -0.99 -14.36
N GLU A 135 -2.62 -1.09 -15.68
CA GLU A 135 -3.58 -1.71 -16.59
C GLU A 135 -3.87 -3.16 -16.18
N GLY A 136 -5.15 -3.47 -16.03
CA GLY A 136 -5.63 -4.81 -15.63
C GLY A 136 -5.64 -5.05 -14.11
N ILE A 137 -5.15 -4.12 -13.30
CA ILE A 137 -5.40 -4.10 -11.86
C ILE A 137 -6.83 -3.56 -11.65
N LEU A 138 -7.68 -4.36 -11.02
CA LEU A 138 -9.08 -4.04 -10.81
C LEU A 138 -9.33 -3.37 -9.45
N MET A 139 -8.48 -3.67 -8.48
CA MET A 139 -8.51 -3.08 -7.14
C MET A 139 -7.11 -3.07 -6.53
N ALA A 140 -6.71 -1.94 -5.95
CA ALA A 140 -5.60 -1.86 -5.04
C ALA A 140 -6.11 -1.95 -3.60
N VAL A 141 -5.36 -2.59 -2.71
CA VAL A 141 -5.73 -2.84 -1.32
C VAL A 141 -4.63 -2.39 -0.39
N GLU A 142 -4.99 -1.67 0.65
CA GLU A 142 -4.12 -1.37 1.78
C GLU A 142 -4.81 -1.78 3.08
N ILE A 143 -4.01 -2.29 4.00
CA ILE A 143 -4.42 -2.65 5.36
C ILE A 143 -3.59 -1.78 6.29
N THR A 144 -4.22 -0.91 7.06
CA THR A 144 -3.46 0.01 7.91
C THR A 144 -2.64 -0.73 8.96
N SER A 145 -1.45 -0.21 9.23
CA SER A 145 -0.67 -0.54 10.42
C SER A 145 -0.79 0.61 11.42
N HIS A 146 -0.58 0.34 12.72
CA HIS A 146 -0.68 1.35 13.78
C HIS A 146 0.46 2.38 13.77
N ASP A 147 0.91 2.79 12.59
CA ASP A 147 1.93 3.80 12.40
C ASP A 147 1.30 5.07 11.82
N ARG A 148 1.54 6.22 12.46
CA ARG A 148 1.00 7.52 12.01
C ARG A 148 1.41 7.93 10.60
N ASP A 149 2.54 7.42 10.10
CA ASP A 149 2.97 7.69 8.73
C ASP A 149 2.12 6.95 7.71
N THR A 150 1.71 5.73 8.05
CA THR A 150 0.73 4.93 7.32
C THR A 150 -0.60 5.67 7.20
N ASP A 151 -1.00 6.40 8.25
CA ASP A 151 -2.26 7.14 8.31
C ASP A 151 -2.44 8.08 7.11
N ARG A 152 -1.50 8.99 6.89
CA ARG A 152 -1.58 9.91 5.75
C ARG A 152 -1.34 9.22 4.41
N ARG A 153 -0.37 8.32 4.36
CA ARG A 153 0.02 7.61 3.13
C ARG A 153 -1.15 6.81 2.57
N ASP A 154 -1.75 5.95 3.39
CA ASP A 154 -2.78 5.02 2.94
C ASP A 154 -4.17 5.68 2.85
N ARG A 155 -4.46 6.72 3.65
CA ARG A 155 -5.75 7.42 3.61
C ARG A 155 -5.80 8.60 2.63
N VAL A 156 -4.65 9.17 2.24
CA VAL A 156 -4.64 10.39 1.41
C VAL A 156 -3.78 10.24 0.16
N ASP A 157 -2.52 9.84 0.32
CA ASP A 157 -1.55 9.93 -0.79
C ASP A 157 -1.74 8.79 -1.80
N LYS A 158 -1.88 7.54 -1.34
CA LYS A 158 -2.07 6.36 -2.20
C LYS A 158 -3.39 6.36 -2.98
N PRO A 159 -4.57 6.70 -2.39
CA PRO A 159 -5.79 6.80 -3.17
C PRO A 159 -5.68 7.77 -4.35
N VAL A 160 -5.02 8.91 -4.16
CA VAL A 160 -4.77 9.87 -5.25
C VAL A 160 -3.86 9.25 -6.31
N GLY A 161 -2.79 8.57 -5.89
CA GLY A 161 -1.88 7.90 -6.81
C GLY A 161 -2.56 6.80 -7.64
N TYR A 162 -3.38 5.97 -7.02
CA TYR A 162 -4.11 4.90 -7.69
C TYR A 162 -5.22 5.41 -8.60
N ALA A 163 -5.95 6.46 -8.19
CA ALA A 163 -6.96 7.10 -9.03
C ALA A 163 -6.32 7.77 -10.27
N ALA A 164 -5.14 8.36 -10.12
CA ALA A 164 -4.42 9.02 -11.23
C ALA A 164 -3.94 8.06 -12.33
N VAL A 165 -3.93 6.77 -12.06
CA VAL A 165 -3.59 5.70 -13.02
C VAL A 165 -4.79 4.77 -13.30
N ASP A 166 -5.98 5.28 -13.06
CA ASP A 166 -7.28 4.64 -13.40
C ASP A 166 -7.50 3.25 -12.80
N ILE A 167 -6.95 2.96 -11.61
CA ILE A 167 -7.32 1.74 -10.89
C ILE A 167 -8.78 1.89 -10.42
N PRO A 168 -9.71 1.00 -10.87
CA PRO A 168 -11.15 1.22 -10.68
C PRO A 168 -11.60 1.32 -9.22
N VAL A 169 -10.97 0.54 -8.35
CA VAL A 169 -11.33 0.46 -6.93
C VAL A 169 -10.08 0.53 -6.05
N TYR A 170 -10.17 1.30 -4.99
CA TYR A 170 -9.22 1.25 -3.89
C TYR A 170 -9.94 0.83 -2.61
N LEU A 171 -9.47 -0.22 -1.99
CA LEU A 171 -9.98 -0.78 -0.75
C LEU A 171 -9.00 -0.49 0.38
N LEU A 172 -9.45 0.25 1.39
CA LEU A 172 -8.69 0.46 2.61
C LEU A 172 -9.36 -0.32 3.75
N ILE A 173 -8.64 -1.25 4.34
CA ILE A 173 -9.04 -1.93 5.57
C ILE A 173 -8.37 -1.18 6.71
N ASP A 174 -9.17 -0.34 7.37
CA ASP A 174 -8.71 0.60 8.38
C ASP A 174 -8.86 0.01 9.78
N ARG A 175 -7.75 -0.50 10.31
CA ARG A 175 -7.68 -1.15 11.63
C ARG A 175 -7.78 -0.17 12.80
N ASP A 176 -7.40 1.09 12.59
CA ASP A 176 -7.49 2.09 13.66
C ASP A 176 -8.94 2.53 13.93
N ASN A 177 -9.80 2.38 12.93
CA ASN A 177 -11.21 2.81 12.99
C ASN A 177 -12.20 1.65 12.85
N ASP A 178 -11.74 0.40 12.76
CA ASP A 178 -12.56 -0.80 12.53
C ASP A 178 -13.52 -0.64 11.34
N THR A 179 -13.00 -0.11 10.23
CA THR A 179 -13.79 0.15 9.04
C THR A 179 -13.17 -0.43 7.77
N VAL A 180 -14.02 -0.68 6.79
CA VAL A 180 -13.61 -0.92 5.40
C VAL A 180 -14.06 0.28 4.58
N VAL A 181 -13.12 0.94 3.91
CA VAL A 181 -13.40 2.10 3.08
C VAL A 181 -13.22 1.73 1.61
N VAL A 182 -14.28 1.88 0.83
CA VAL A 182 -14.30 1.61 -0.61
C VAL A 182 -14.25 2.93 -1.36
N HIS A 183 -13.22 3.11 -2.15
CA HIS A 183 -13.09 4.22 -3.09
C HIS A 183 -13.34 3.69 -4.51
N SER A 184 -14.13 4.40 -5.30
CA SER A 184 -14.47 4.00 -6.66
C SER A 184 -14.74 5.19 -7.58
N GLU A 185 -14.93 4.91 -8.87
CA GLU A 185 -15.14 5.91 -9.90
C GLU A 185 -13.96 6.91 -9.97
N PRO A 186 -12.75 6.46 -10.37
CA PRO A 186 -11.63 7.37 -10.56
C PRO A 186 -11.90 8.35 -11.69
N GLU A 187 -11.75 9.64 -11.41
CA GLU A 187 -11.90 10.73 -12.37
C GLU A 187 -10.97 11.88 -11.97
N ASP A 188 -10.22 12.41 -12.91
CA ASP A 188 -9.28 13.53 -12.69
C ASP A 188 -8.29 13.30 -11.52
N GLY A 189 -7.79 12.06 -11.39
CA GLY A 189 -6.84 11.66 -10.35
C GLY A 189 -7.42 11.57 -8.95
N ARG A 190 -8.73 11.41 -8.82
CA ARG A 190 -9.42 11.21 -7.54
C ARG A 190 -10.56 10.22 -7.69
N TYR A 191 -10.88 9.51 -6.62
CA TYR A 191 -12.10 8.71 -6.55
C TYR A 191 -13.30 9.61 -6.20
N ARG A 192 -14.36 9.52 -6.99
CA ARG A 192 -15.58 10.31 -6.80
C ARG A 192 -16.49 9.76 -5.72
N GLN A 193 -16.47 8.45 -5.55
CA GLN A 193 -17.26 7.75 -4.54
C GLN A 193 -16.34 7.22 -3.43
N ILE A 194 -16.69 7.52 -2.20
CA ILE A 194 -16.00 7.03 -1.01
C ILE A 194 -17.08 6.59 -0.03
N ALA A 195 -17.08 5.31 0.32
CA ALA A 195 -18.03 4.74 1.28
C ALA A 195 -17.26 4.03 2.40
N SER A 196 -17.57 4.37 3.65
CA SER A 196 -16.97 3.76 4.84
C SER A 196 -18.01 2.89 5.52
N HIS A 197 -17.63 1.66 5.86
CA HIS A 197 -18.47 0.65 6.47
C HIS A 197 -17.81 0.12 7.73
N PRO A 198 -18.49 0.08 8.89
CA PRO A 198 -17.93 -0.55 10.09
C PRO A 198 -17.77 -2.07 9.87
N TRP A 199 -16.77 -2.66 10.50
CA TRP A 199 -16.57 -4.11 10.49
C TRP A 199 -17.81 -4.85 10.99
N GLY A 200 -18.12 -6.00 10.40
CA GLY A 200 -19.31 -6.78 10.66
C GLY A 200 -20.52 -6.36 9.84
N THR A 201 -20.36 -5.40 8.91
CA THR A 201 -21.42 -5.07 7.95
C THR A 201 -21.02 -5.54 6.55
N PRO A 202 -21.96 -6.10 5.76
CA PRO A 202 -21.66 -6.45 4.37
C PRO A 202 -21.19 -5.23 3.56
N VAL A 203 -20.12 -5.39 2.78
CA VAL A 203 -19.53 -4.32 1.97
C VAL A 203 -19.63 -4.67 0.50
N GLU A 204 -20.46 -3.93 -0.25
CA GLU A 204 -20.58 -4.12 -1.68
C GLU A 204 -19.38 -3.52 -2.43
N LEU A 205 -18.63 -4.36 -3.14
CA LEU A 205 -17.61 -3.92 -4.06
C LEU A 205 -18.24 -3.62 -5.43
N PRO A 206 -18.01 -2.40 -5.97
CA PRO A 206 -18.58 -2.01 -7.26
C PRO A 206 -17.94 -2.78 -8.42
N ALA A 207 -18.49 -2.58 -9.63
CA ALA A 207 -17.82 -3.04 -10.85
C ALA A 207 -16.39 -2.46 -10.93
N PRO A 208 -15.41 -3.23 -11.43
CA PRO A 208 -15.53 -4.52 -12.12
C PRO A 208 -15.53 -5.76 -11.21
N LEU A 209 -15.46 -5.58 -9.90
CA LEU A 209 -15.44 -6.69 -8.93
C LEU A 209 -16.84 -7.30 -8.76
N ALA A 210 -17.84 -6.48 -8.43
CA ALA A 210 -19.26 -6.79 -8.37
C ALA A 210 -19.61 -8.00 -7.48
N PHE A 211 -19.11 -7.99 -6.22
CA PHE A 211 -19.49 -8.94 -5.18
C PHE A 211 -19.49 -8.27 -3.80
N THR A 212 -20.05 -8.93 -2.81
CA THR A 212 -20.16 -8.42 -1.44
C THR A 212 -19.16 -9.12 -0.53
N LEU A 213 -18.38 -8.36 0.23
CA LEU A 213 -17.52 -8.87 1.29
C LEU A 213 -18.34 -9.10 2.55
N ASP A 214 -18.16 -10.26 3.18
CA ASP A 214 -18.60 -10.52 4.55
C ASP A 214 -17.47 -10.11 5.50
N THR A 215 -17.69 -9.04 6.25
CA THR A 215 -16.68 -8.46 7.14
C THR A 215 -16.85 -8.85 8.60
N GLU A 216 -17.71 -9.84 8.93
CA GLU A 216 -17.93 -10.24 10.31
C GLU A 216 -16.66 -10.75 10.99
N GLU A 217 -15.86 -11.54 10.26
CA GLU A 217 -14.58 -12.09 10.74
C GLU A 217 -13.55 -11.02 11.08
N LEU A 218 -13.60 -9.84 10.44
CA LEU A 218 -12.64 -8.76 10.73
C LEU A 218 -12.68 -8.31 12.18
N LYS A 219 -13.80 -8.48 12.87
CA LYS A 219 -13.93 -8.16 14.32
C LYS A 219 -13.01 -8.98 15.20
N ASP A 220 -12.60 -10.16 14.77
CA ASP A 220 -11.66 -11.02 15.50
C ASP A 220 -10.22 -10.50 15.43
N TYR A 221 -9.95 -9.56 14.52
CA TYR A 221 -8.65 -8.92 14.30
C TYR A 221 -8.60 -7.47 14.80
N ALA A 222 -9.64 -7.01 15.50
CA ALA A 222 -9.64 -5.72 16.19
C ALA A 222 -8.60 -5.73 17.32
N ASP A 223 -7.81 -4.65 17.45
CA ASP A 223 -6.72 -4.50 18.43
C ASP A 223 -7.20 -3.88 19.74
#